data_2c4deba7c082df1bcfd44a165d69f2c0
#
_entry.id   2c4deba7c082df1bcfd44a165d69f2c0
#
_cell.length_a   1.000
_cell.length_b   1.000
_cell.length_c   1.000
_cell.angle_alpha   90.00
_cell.angle_beta   90.00
_cell.angle_gamma   90.00
#
_symmetry.space_group_name_H-M   'P 1'
#
loop_
_entity.id
_entity.type
_entity.pdbx_description
1 polymer ?
#
loop_
_entity_poly.entity_id
_entity_poly.type
_entity_poly.pdbx_seq_one_letter_code
_entity_poly.pdbx_strand_id
1 'polypeptide(L)'
;MLKLINSSTNRKTGNIATTYRSGTSMYGSCPSSCALNPKPKESAKGIDKKYLTALLNAVVKNGLSWTYSHFDYKKLPRNKEKKTVINYSADTLIQALNSFNDKRDTVYTAPSTMTDKVDNIQGVKFVRCPSEYNEKIKCQNCGSGKPLCARINRDYIIKFVAHGSQKKKVGKKEQGGCYAGQGFTRFAWQDTVTRKQDRSDPEKLTNWVKTLPYGTFIRHHVAGDIGKWKIII
;
A
#
# COMPACT_ATOMS: atom_id res chain seq x y z
N MET A 1 -11.77 11.77 -1.13
CA MET A 1 -11.78 12.13 0.29
C MET A 1 -10.67 11.37 1.00
N LEU A 2 -9.95 12.04 1.85
CA LEU A 2 -8.85 11.52 2.66
C LEU A 2 -9.31 11.37 4.11
N LYS A 3 -9.12 10.16 4.69
CA LYS A 3 -9.35 9.89 6.13
C LYS A 3 -8.00 9.78 6.81
N LEU A 4 -7.81 10.51 7.88
CA LEU A 4 -6.57 10.66 8.64
C LEU A 4 -6.79 10.11 10.04
N ILE A 5 -5.91 9.22 10.50
CA ILE A 5 -6.02 8.55 11.79
C ILE A 5 -4.67 8.65 12.50
N ASN A 6 -4.64 9.32 13.65
CA ASN A 6 -3.41 9.55 14.41
C ASN A 6 -2.83 8.27 15.02
N SER A 7 -3.69 7.34 15.41
CA SER A 7 -3.28 6.05 15.99
C SER A 7 -4.20 4.95 15.49
N SER A 8 -3.64 3.98 14.80
CA SER A 8 -4.39 2.85 14.25
C SER A 8 -4.76 1.85 15.34
N THR A 9 -5.99 1.37 15.31
CA THR A 9 -6.47 0.27 16.16
C THR A 9 -6.25 -1.11 15.50
N ASN A 10 -5.69 -1.17 14.30
CA ASN A 10 -5.45 -2.42 13.61
C ASN A 10 -4.29 -3.18 14.29
N ARG A 11 -4.55 -4.44 14.69
CA ARG A 11 -3.59 -5.29 15.38
C ARG A 11 -2.24 -5.41 14.68
N LYS A 12 -2.23 -5.53 13.35
CA LYS A 12 -0.99 -5.67 12.56
C LYS A 12 -0.19 -4.38 12.46
N THR A 13 -0.86 -3.25 12.36
CA THR A 13 -0.18 -1.96 12.24
C THR A 13 0.36 -1.45 13.58
N GLY A 14 -0.31 -1.77 14.67
CA GLY A 14 -0.02 -1.16 15.98
C GLY A 14 -0.45 0.30 16.01
N ASN A 15 0.03 1.07 16.97
CA ASN A 15 -0.36 2.46 17.24
C ASN A 15 0.32 3.48 16.29
N ILE A 16 0.49 3.14 15.02
CA ILE A 16 1.06 4.08 14.04
C ILE A 16 -0.04 4.91 13.38
N ALA A 17 0.33 6.08 12.90
CA ALA A 17 -0.56 6.92 12.14
C ALA A 17 -0.90 6.28 10.76
N THR A 18 -2.15 6.41 10.33
CA THR A 18 -2.59 5.77 9.08
C THR A 18 -3.50 6.69 8.27
N THR A 19 -3.49 6.50 6.94
CA THR A 19 -4.43 7.18 6.05
C THR A 19 -5.22 6.19 5.21
N TYR A 20 -6.44 6.61 4.83
CA TYR A 20 -7.28 5.95 3.84
C TYR A 20 -7.69 7.00 2.80
N ARG A 21 -7.72 6.63 1.54
CA ARG A 21 -8.17 7.52 0.47
C ARG A 21 -9.30 6.87 -0.30
N SER A 22 -10.15 7.70 -0.91
CA SER A 22 -11.21 7.21 -1.80
C SER A 22 -10.68 6.20 -2.80
N GLY A 23 -11.45 5.15 -3.05
CA GLY A 23 -11.03 4.06 -3.92
C GLY A 23 -10.64 4.55 -5.30
N THR A 24 -9.54 4.05 -5.80
CA THR A 24 -9.11 4.20 -7.20
C THR A 24 -9.54 3.00 -8.03
N SER A 25 -10.37 2.14 -7.45
CA SER A 25 -10.93 0.96 -8.11
C SER A 25 -11.68 1.29 -9.39
N MET A 26 -12.31 2.46 -9.46
CA MET A 26 -12.95 2.97 -10.67
C MET A 26 -11.92 3.42 -11.74
N TYR A 27 -10.64 3.43 -11.45
CA TYR A 27 -9.58 4.09 -12.23
C TYR A 27 -8.40 3.20 -12.56
N GLY A 28 -8.55 1.88 -12.45
CA GLY A 28 -7.61 0.92 -13.02
C GLY A 28 -6.31 0.65 -12.26
N SER A 29 -6.15 1.17 -11.04
CA SER A 29 -5.00 0.78 -10.20
C SER A 29 -5.30 -0.43 -9.30
N CYS A 30 -6.57 -0.75 -9.08
CA CYS A 30 -6.95 -1.95 -8.36
C CYS A 30 -7.01 -3.15 -9.30
N PRO A 31 -6.57 -4.34 -8.85
CA PRO A 31 -6.70 -5.57 -9.64
C PRO A 31 -8.17 -5.84 -9.97
N SER A 32 -8.41 -6.43 -11.15
CA SER A 32 -9.77 -6.76 -11.62
C SER A 32 -10.56 -7.66 -10.66
N SER A 33 -9.83 -8.43 -9.84
CA SER A 33 -10.37 -9.28 -8.78
C SER A 33 -10.76 -8.55 -7.50
N CYS A 34 -10.49 -7.24 -7.39
CA CYS A 34 -10.88 -6.47 -6.22
C CYS A 34 -12.41 -6.41 -6.14
N ALA A 35 -12.97 -6.90 -5.01
CA ALA A 35 -14.42 -6.90 -4.76
C ALA A 35 -15.03 -5.48 -4.73
N LEU A 36 -14.20 -4.48 -4.60
CA LEU A 36 -14.56 -3.06 -4.58
C LEU A 36 -14.23 -2.36 -5.92
N ASN A 37 -13.82 -3.12 -6.93
CA ASN A 37 -13.64 -2.60 -8.28
C ASN A 37 -15.00 -2.56 -9.00
N PRO A 38 -15.66 -1.40 -9.11
CA PRO A 38 -16.91 -1.30 -9.85
C PRO A 38 -16.58 -1.35 -11.34
N LYS A 39 -16.59 -2.53 -11.92
CA LYS A 39 -16.43 -2.84 -13.36
C LYS A 39 -15.40 -2.01 -14.13
N PRO A 40 -14.43 -2.61 -14.81
CA PRO A 40 -13.28 -1.92 -15.44
C PRO A 40 -13.69 -1.20 -16.74
N LYS A 41 -14.63 -0.25 -16.69
CA LYS A 41 -15.06 0.48 -17.89
C LYS A 41 -14.25 1.73 -18.20
N GLU A 42 -13.44 2.23 -17.26
CA GLU A 42 -12.63 3.42 -17.52
C GLU A 42 -11.25 3.27 -16.86
N SER A 43 -10.22 3.22 -17.68
CA SER A 43 -8.83 3.22 -17.24
C SER A 43 -8.50 4.46 -16.39
N ALA A 44 -7.75 4.28 -15.31
CA ALA A 44 -7.24 5.40 -14.52
C ALA A 44 -6.53 6.40 -15.42
N LYS A 45 -7.02 7.64 -15.45
CA LYS A 45 -6.39 8.70 -16.27
C LYS A 45 -5.12 9.27 -15.64
N GLY A 46 -4.39 8.47 -14.85
CA GLY A 46 -3.07 8.81 -14.37
C GLY A 46 -2.97 9.04 -12.86
N ILE A 47 -1.77 9.38 -12.45
CA ILE A 47 -1.41 9.69 -11.08
C ILE A 47 -1.86 11.13 -10.76
N ASP A 48 -2.43 11.33 -9.57
CA ASP A 48 -2.69 12.65 -9.03
C ASP A 48 -1.35 13.29 -8.59
N LYS A 49 -0.75 14.08 -9.49
CA LYS A 49 0.58 14.66 -9.27
C LYS A 49 0.64 15.55 -8.02
N LYS A 50 -0.40 16.35 -7.75
CA LYS A 50 -0.44 17.24 -6.56
C LYS A 50 -0.48 16.40 -5.29
N TYR A 51 -1.35 15.40 -5.26
CA TYR A 51 -1.43 14.49 -4.11
C TYR A 51 -0.16 13.65 -3.95
N LEU A 52 0.42 13.15 -5.03
CA LEU A 52 1.68 12.41 -4.97
C LEU A 52 2.82 13.26 -4.39
N THR A 53 2.91 14.54 -4.77
CA THR A 53 3.91 15.46 -4.20
C THR A 53 3.70 15.64 -2.69
N ALA A 54 2.47 15.85 -2.25
CA ALA A 54 2.14 15.95 -0.83
C ALA A 54 2.47 14.64 -0.08
N LEU A 55 2.12 13.50 -0.67
CA LEU A 55 2.40 12.18 -0.12
C LEU A 55 3.89 11.91 0.04
N LEU A 56 4.71 12.23 -0.96
CA LEU A 56 6.17 12.05 -0.89
C LEU A 56 6.79 12.86 0.25
N ASN A 57 6.22 14.03 0.55
CA ASN A 57 6.67 14.91 1.64
C ASN A 57 6.00 14.62 2.99
N ALA A 58 5.06 13.66 3.04
CA ALA A 58 4.31 13.32 4.25
C ALA A 58 5.14 12.47 5.22
N VAL A 59 6.29 12.99 5.64
CA VAL A 59 7.21 12.36 6.59
C VAL A 59 7.41 13.30 7.77
N VAL A 60 7.16 12.81 8.97
CA VAL A 60 7.44 13.55 10.22
C VAL A 60 8.95 13.58 10.45
N LYS A 61 9.48 14.66 11.03
CA LYS A 61 10.90 14.76 11.39
C LYS A 61 11.30 13.55 12.26
N ASN A 62 12.35 12.82 11.86
CA ASN A 62 12.80 11.54 12.43
C ASN A 62 11.75 10.42 12.42
N GLY A 63 10.64 10.60 11.74
CA GLY A 63 9.66 9.56 11.47
C GLY A 63 9.95 8.80 10.18
N LEU A 64 9.12 7.80 9.91
CA LEU A 64 9.16 7.01 8.69
C LEU A 64 7.77 6.99 8.05
N SER A 65 7.73 6.99 6.74
CA SER A 65 6.48 6.96 6.01
C SER A 65 6.54 6.01 4.82
N TRP A 66 5.48 5.27 4.58
CA TRP A 66 5.40 4.37 3.42
C TRP A 66 3.96 4.19 2.93
N THR A 67 3.84 3.78 1.70
CA THR A 67 2.58 3.43 1.04
C THR A 67 2.75 2.24 0.12
N TYR A 68 1.64 1.79 -0.44
CA TYR A 68 1.59 0.75 -1.47
C TYR A 68 0.81 1.29 -2.66
N SER A 69 1.24 0.93 -3.87
CA SER A 69 0.55 1.31 -5.10
C SER A 69 0.54 0.17 -6.10
N HIS A 70 -0.61 -0.07 -6.72
CA HIS A 70 -0.78 -0.98 -7.87
C HIS A 70 -0.56 -0.27 -9.22
N PHE A 71 -0.24 1.04 -9.20
CA PHE A 71 0.09 1.75 -10.43
C PHE A 71 1.32 1.14 -11.10
N ASP A 72 1.35 1.22 -12.44
CA ASP A 72 2.51 0.83 -13.22
C ASP A 72 3.79 1.41 -12.61
N TYR A 73 4.65 0.54 -12.12
CA TYR A 73 5.87 0.93 -11.38
C TYR A 73 6.82 1.78 -12.22
N LYS A 74 6.75 1.67 -13.56
CA LYS A 74 7.56 2.49 -14.48
C LYS A 74 7.17 3.96 -14.44
N LYS A 75 5.92 4.26 -14.06
CA LYS A 75 5.38 5.63 -13.91
C LYS A 75 5.52 6.18 -12.50
N LEU A 76 5.87 5.35 -11.52
CA LEU A 76 6.11 5.79 -10.16
C LEU A 76 7.50 6.44 -10.02
N PRO A 77 7.67 7.46 -9.16
CA PRO A 77 9.00 7.99 -8.87
C PRO A 77 9.88 6.95 -8.18
N ARG A 78 11.19 7.09 -8.30
CA ARG A 78 12.15 6.32 -7.50
C ARG A 78 12.09 6.78 -6.04
N ASN A 79 12.18 5.83 -5.12
CA ASN A 79 12.24 6.16 -3.70
C ASN A 79 13.51 6.94 -3.36
N LYS A 80 13.40 7.86 -2.40
CA LYS A 80 14.49 8.70 -1.90
C LYS A 80 14.48 8.70 -0.38
N GLU A 81 15.63 8.86 0.22
CA GLU A 81 15.73 9.05 1.66
C GLU A 81 14.92 10.24 2.15
N LYS A 82 14.44 10.15 3.39
CA LYS A 82 13.62 11.18 4.05
C LYS A 82 12.33 11.55 3.29
N LYS A 83 11.89 10.67 2.39
CA LYS A 83 10.59 10.77 1.69
C LYS A 83 9.75 9.54 1.99
N THR A 84 8.45 9.63 1.73
CA THR A 84 7.56 8.47 1.80
C THR A 84 8.00 7.41 0.81
N VAL A 85 8.21 6.19 1.32
CA VAL A 85 8.59 5.03 0.49
C VAL A 85 7.34 4.50 -0.22
N ILE A 86 7.36 4.48 -1.55
CA ILE A 86 6.31 3.87 -2.35
C ILE A 86 6.71 2.44 -2.66
N ASN A 87 5.98 1.48 -2.12
CA ASN A 87 6.14 0.08 -2.46
C ASN A 87 5.24 -0.25 -3.65
N TYR A 88 5.80 -0.74 -4.74
CA TYR A 88 4.99 -1.32 -5.81
C TYR A 88 4.32 -2.60 -5.31
N SER A 89 3.01 -2.67 -5.41
CA SER A 89 2.21 -3.84 -5.01
C SER A 89 1.95 -4.71 -6.22
N ALA A 90 2.73 -5.77 -6.37
CA ALA A 90 2.61 -6.72 -7.47
C ALA A 90 1.50 -7.74 -7.20
N ASP A 91 0.67 -7.98 -8.20
CA ASP A 91 -0.44 -8.93 -8.15
C ASP A 91 -0.04 -10.32 -8.64
N THR A 92 1.03 -10.41 -9.44
CA THR A 92 1.57 -11.66 -9.96
C THR A 92 3.05 -11.80 -9.64
N LEU A 93 3.55 -13.04 -9.63
CA LEU A 93 4.97 -13.33 -9.42
C LEU A 93 5.84 -12.67 -10.48
N ILE A 94 5.41 -12.71 -11.74
CA ILE A 94 6.14 -12.10 -12.87
C ILE A 94 6.26 -10.58 -12.68
N GLN A 95 5.18 -9.90 -12.28
CA GLN A 95 5.22 -8.47 -11.97
C GLN A 95 6.17 -8.17 -10.82
N ALA A 96 6.17 -9.01 -9.77
CA ALA A 96 7.06 -8.83 -8.63
C ALA A 96 8.53 -8.96 -9.03
N LEU A 97 8.89 -9.98 -9.80
CA LEU A 97 10.24 -10.20 -10.29
C LEU A 97 10.70 -9.06 -11.22
N ASN A 98 9.88 -8.68 -12.19
CA ASN A 98 10.21 -7.61 -13.14
C ASN A 98 10.45 -6.28 -12.43
N SER A 99 9.55 -5.88 -11.52
CA SER A 99 9.71 -4.62 -10.79
C SER A 99 10.93 -4.64 -9.87
N PHE A 100 11.23 -5.76 -9.24
CA PHE A 100 12.41 -5.92 -8.40
C PHE A 100 13.71 -5.84 -9.21
N ASN A 101 13.78 -6.49 -10.37
CA ASN A 101 14.90 -6.41 -11.29
C ASN A 101 15.13 -4.99 -11.79
N ASP A 102 14.06 -4.22 -11.97
CA ASP A 102 14.09 -2.78 -12.26
C ASP A 102 14.42 -1.91 -11.01
N LYS A 103 14.92 -2.54 -9.93
CA LYS A 103 15.33 -1.86 -8.68
C LYS A 103 14.20 -1.05 -8.05
N ARG A 104 12.98 -1.61 -8.00
CA ARG A 104 11.85 -1.05 -7.28
C ARG A 104 11.68 -1.74 -5.93
N ASP A 105 11.33 -0.95 -4.92
CA ASP A 105 10.90 -1.50 -3.64
C ASP A 105 9.52 -2.14 -3.83
N THR A 106 9.50 -3.46 -3.85
CA THR A 106 8.35 -4.27 -4.27
C THR A 106 7.77 -5.03 -3.09
N VAL A 107 6.45 -5.13 -3.07
CA VAL A 107 5.69 -6.08 -2.26
C VAL A 107 4.87 -6.98 -3.17
N TYR A 108 4.56 -8.17 -2.71
CA TYR A 108 3.86 -9.18 -3.50
C TYR A 108 2.73 -9.81 -2.69
N THR A 109 1.53 -9.89 -3.28
CA THR A 109 0.43 -10.66 -2.70
C THR A 109 0.57 -12.12 -3.10
N ALA A 110 1.16 -12.91 -2.22
CA ALA A 110 1.52 -14.29 -2.47
C ALA A 110 0.34 -15.25 -2.30
N PRO A 111 0.31 -16.37 -3.04
CA PRO A 111 -0.66 -17.46 -2.81
C PRO A 111 -0.60 -17.98 -1.37
N SER A 112 -1.73 -18.52 -0.90
CA SER A 112 -1.83 -19.06 0.47
C SER A 112 -0.94 -20.29 0.74
N THR A 113 -0.35 -20.86 -0.29
CA THR A 113 0.63 -21.95 -0.21
C THR A 113 2.04 -21.49 0.09
N MET A 114 2.37 -20.21 -0.15
CA MET A 114 3.70 -19.62 0.12
C MET A 114 3.83 -19.19 1.58
N THR A 115 3.78 -20.14 2.51
CA THR A 115 3.72 -19.87 3.95
C THR A 115 5.08 -19.71 4.63
N ASP A 116 6.15 -20.08 3.99
CA ASP A 116 7.51 -19.98 4.55
C ASP A 116 7.87 -18.54 4.93
N LYS A 117 8.75 -18.41 5.91
CA LYS A 117 9.23 -17.07 6.32
C LYS A 117 10.06 -16.41 5.22
N VAL A 118 10.81 -17.21 4.48
CA VAL A 118 11.66 -16.79 3.37
C VAL A 118 11.58 -17.82 2.25
N ASP A 119 11.34 -17.38 1.01
CA ASP A 119 11.49 -18.19 -0.19
C ASP A 119 12.57 -17.57 -1.10
N ASN A 120 13.21 -18.40 -1.88
CA ASN A 120 14.08 -17.99 -2.98
C ASN A 120 13.48 -18.45 -4.29
N ILE A 121 13.11 -17.53 -5.15
CA ILE A 121 12.50 -17.82 -6.45
C ILE A 121 13.31 -17.10 -7.52
N GLN A 122 13.88 -17.83 -8.44
CA GLN A 122 14.73 -17.30 -9.52
C GLN A 122 15.85 -16.36 -8.99
N GLY A 123 16.46 -16.74 -7.87
CA GLY A 123 17.54 -15.95 -7.25
C GLY A 123 17.06 -14.74 -6.44
N VAL A 124 15.76 -14.47 -6.40
CA VAL A 124 15.17 -13.36 -5.64
C VAL A 124 14.61 -13.85 -4.31
N LYS A 125 14.97 -13.16 -3.23
CA LYS A 125 14.52 -13.45 -1.87
C LYS A 125 13.15 -12.83 -1.61
N PHE A 126 12.19 -13.64 -1.17
CA PHE A 126 10.85 -13.22 -0.74
C PHE A 126 10.73 -13.37 0.78
N VAL A 127 10.54 -12.28 1.48
CA VAL A 127 10.43 -12.25 2.94
C VAL A 127 8.98 -12.05 3.34
N ARG A 128 8.40 -13.01 4.07
CA ARG A 128 7.03 -12.89 4.58
C ARG A 128 6.93 -11.77 5.61
N CYS A 129 5.86 -10.98 5.54
CA CYS A 129 5.59 -9.95 6.53
C CYS A 129 5.55 -10.56 7.96
N PRO A 130 6.44 -10.16 8.87
CA PRO A 130 6.52 -10.78 10.20
C PRO A 130 5.25 -10.67 11.02
N SER A 131 4.46 -9.61 10.87
CA SER A 131 3.18 -9.45 11.58
C SER A 131 2.08 -10.42 11.12
N GLU A 132 2.32 -11.23 10.08
CA GLU A 132 1.36 -12.25 9.63
C GLU A 132 1.52 -13.59 10.34
N TYR A 133 2.66 -13.87 10.89
CA TYR A 133 2.94 -15.14 11.58
C TYR A 133 3.38 -14.99 13.03
N ASN A 134 3.59 -13.77 13.50
CA ASN A 134 3.90 -13.48 14.88
C ASN A 134 3.05 -12.31 15.40
N GLU A 135 2.15 -12.59 16.34
CA GLU A 135 1.21 -11.61 16.87
C GLU A 135 1.86 -10.50 17.73
N LYS A 136 3.06 -10.77 18.27
CA LYS A 136 3.84 -9.78 19.02
C LYS A 136 4.49 -8.73 18.11
N ILE A 137 4.62 -9.05 16.82
CA ILE A 137 5.24 -8.14 15.84
C ILE A 137 4.17 -7.25 15.20
N LYS A 138 4.40 -5.95 15.27
CA LYS A 138 3.60 -4.89 14.63
C LYS A 138 4.42 -4.18 13.54
N CYS A 139 3.79 -3.37 12.69
CA CYS A 139 4.52 -2.61 11.67
C CYS A 139 5.66 -1.78 12.26
N GLN A 140 5.46 -1.18 13.44
CA GLN A 140 6.47 -0.33 14.09
C GLN A 140 7.76 -1.06 14.49
N ASN A 141 7.72 -2.38 14.71
CA ASN A 141 8.88 -3.16 15.19
C ASN A 141 9.24 -4.36 14.28
N CYS A 142 8.64 -4.49 13.09
CA CYS A 142 8.80 -5.68 12.24
C CYS A 142 10.20 -5.84 11.62
N GLY A 143 11.05 -4.82 11.71
CA GLY A 143 12.40 -4.84 11.17
C GLY A 143 13.43 -4.26 12.14
N SER A 144 13.41 -4.66 13.41
CA SER A 144 14.35 -4.17 14.43
C SER A 144 14.33 -2.65 14.54
N GLY A 145 13.16 -2.08 14.80
CA GLY A 145 12.94 -0.64 14.99
C GLY A 145 12.68 0.15 13.69
N LYS A 146 12.96 -0.42 12.51
CA LYS A 146 12.61 0.21 11.24
C LYS A 146 11.71 -0.72 10.43
N PRO A 147 10.45 -0.34 10.17
CA PRO A 147 9.52 -1.15 9.39
C PRO A 147 10.11 -1.60 8.06
N LEU A 148 9.97 -2.89 7.72
CA LEU A 148 10.51 -3.43 6.47
C LEU A 148 10.00 -2.65 5.25
N CYS A 149 8.73 -2.25 5.27
CA CYS A 149 8.10 -1.50 4.18
C CYS A 149 8.59 -0.05 4.05
N ALA A 150 9.26 0.48 5.08
CA ALA A 150 9.85 1.83 5.07
C ALA A 150 11.33 1.82 4.69
N ARG A 151 11.90 0.67 4.33
CA ARG A 151 13.28 0.56 3.84
C ARG A 151 13.31 0.74 2.33
N ILE A 152 14.29 1.46 1.83
CA ILE A 152 14.54 1.64 0.39
C ILE A 152 15.70 0.75 -0.08
N ASN A 153 15.76 0.49 -1.38
CA ASN A 153 16.82 -0.29 -2.04
C ASN A 153 16.99 -1.68 -1.42
N ARG A 154 15.88 -2.35 -1.13
CA ARG A 154 15.91 -3.68 -0.53
C ARG A 154 16.44 -4.73 -1.52
N ASP A 155 17.19 -5.70 -0.99
CA ASP A 155 17.64 -6.91 -1.68
C ASP A 155 16.63 -8.05 -1.62
N TYR A 156 15.38 -7.75 -1.23
CA TYR A 156 14.27 -8.70 -1.10
C TYR A 156 12.93 -8.07 -1.44
N ILE A 157 11.99 -8.92 -1.82
CA ILE A 157 10.57 -8.60 -1.97
C ILE A 157 9.85 -8.96 -0.66
N ILE A 158 8.98 -8.07 -0.16
CA ILE A 158 8.11 -8.43 0.97
C ILE A 158 6.88 -9.15 0.41
N LYS A 159 6.58 -10.35 0.91
CA LYS A 159 5.35 -11.05 0.55
C LYS A 159 4.30 -10.96 1.65
N PHE A 160 3.06 -10.74 1.23
CA PHE A 160 1.85 -10.84 2.03
C PHE A 160 1.08 -12.08 1.59
N VAL A 161 0.92 -13.05 2.48
CA VAL A 161 0.26 -14.32 2.14
C VAL A 161 -1.26 -14.14 2.14
N ALA A 162 -1.89 -14.53 1.05
CA ALA A 162 -3.35 -14.44 0.91
C ALA A 162 -4.07 -15.26 1.97
N HIS A 163 -5.02 -14.63 2.67
CA HIS A 163 -5.82 -15.25 3.72
C HIS A 163 -7.31 -14.89 3.55
N GLY A 164 -8.17 -15.60 4.28
CA GLY A 164 -9.62 -15.42 4.17
C GLY A 164 -10.13 -15.74 2.77
N SER A 165 -11.15 -15.03 2.29
CA SER A 165 -11.73 -15.24 0.96
C SER A 165 -10.77 -14.91 -0.20
N GLN A 166 -9.67 -14.22 0.06
CA GLN A 166 -8.65 -13.92 -0.95
C GLN A 166 -7.85 -15.16 -1.36
N LYS A 167 -7.77 -16.19 -0.52
CA LYS A 167 -7.11 -17.46 -0.85
C LYS A 167 -7.54 -18.03 -2.21
N LYS A 168 -8.82 -17.87 -2.56
CA LYS A 168 -9.38 -18.38 -3.80
C LYS A 168 -9.04 -17.56 -5.05
N LYS A 169 -8.58 -16.33 -4.87
CA LYS A 169 -8.36 -15.36 -5.95
C LYS A 169 -6.89 -15.21 -6.32
N VAL A 170 -6.01 -15.30 -5.34
CA VAL A 170 -4.56 -15.15 -5.55
C VAL A 170 -3.99 -16.46 -6.13
N GLY A 171 -3.20 -16.33 -7.19
CA GLY A 171 -2.57 -17.49 -7.86
C GLY A 171 -3.40 -18.13 -8.97
N LYS A 172 -4.62 -17.69 -9.23
CA LYS A 172 -5.39 -18.09 -10.40
C LYS A 172 -5.25 -17.05 -11.50
N LYS A 173 -4.61 -17.44 -12.64
CA LYS A 173 -4.53 -16.67 -13.89
C LYS A 173 -4.65 -15.15 -13.70
N GLU A 174 -3.56 -14.50 -13.29
CA GLU A 174 -3.43 -13.02 -13.23
C GLU A 174 -4.44 -12.27 -12.34
N GLN A 175 -5.16 -12.95 -11.47
CA GLN A 175 -6.10 -12.33 -10.55
C GLN A 175 -5.41 -12.01 -9.23
N GLY A 176 -4.98 -10.76 -9.07
CA GLY A 176 -4.51 -10.23 -7.80
C GLY A 176 -5.60 -10.24 -6.73
N GLY A 177 -5.22 -10.22 -5.46
CA GLY A 177 -6.13 -10.17 -4.32
C GLY A 177 -6.10 -8.80 -3.64
N CYS A 178 -7.28 -8.22 -3.36
CA CYS A 178 -7.38 -7.01 -2.56
C CYS A 178 -7.90 -7.33 -1.16
N TYR A 179 -7.11 -7.04 -0.13
CA TYR A 179 -7.50 -7.23 1.28
C TYR A 179 -8.45 -6.13 1.79
N ALA A 180 -8.49 -4.98 1.13
CA ALA A 180 -9.26 -3.82 1.59
C ALA A 180 -10.79 -4.05 1.58
N GLY A 181 -11.27 -5.02 0.82
CA GLY A 181 -12.69 -5.39 0.76
C GLY A 181 -13.19 -6.23 1.95
N GLN A 182 -12.36 -6.51 2.96
CA GLN A 182 -12.70 -7.44 4.03
C GLN A 182 -12.24 -6.98 5.42
N GLY A 183 -12.90 -7.54 6.44
CA GLY A 183 -12.58 -7.32 7.84
C GLY A 183 -12.62 -5.85 8.25
N PHE A 184 -11.85 -5.51 9.27
CA PHE A 184 -11.79 -4.14 9.80
C PHE A 184 -11.37 -3.09 8.78
N THR A 185 -10.52 -3.44 7.81
CA THR A 185 -10.11 -2.51 6.75
C THR A 185 -11.30 -2.07 5.90
N ARG A 186 -12.23 -2.98 5.59
CA ARG A 186 -13.47 -2.64 4.88
C ARG A 186 -14.30 -1.61 5.64
N PHE A 187 -14.55 -1.85 6.92
CA PHE A 187 -15.35 -0.92 7.73
C PHE A 187 -14.66 0.45 7.85
N ALA A 188 -13.36 0.47 8.13
CA ALA A 188 -12.61 1.72 8.22
C ALA A 188 -12.57 2.51 6.91
N TRP A 189 -12.65 1.81 5.76
CA TRP A 189 -12.60 2.40 4.43
C TRP A 189 -13.97 2.71 3.83
N GLN A 190 -15.04 2.07 4.32
CA GLN A 190 -16.39 2.17 3.77
C GLN A 190 -16.86 3.62 3.64
N ASP A 191 -16.53 4.47 4.61
CA ASP A 191 -16.88 5.89 4.59
C ASP A 191 -16.14 6.69 3.50
N THR A 192 -15.03 6.18 2.99
CA THR A 192 -14.19 6.88 2.01
C THR A 192 -14.28 6.30 0.61
N VAL A 193 -14.65 5.02 0.47
CA VAL A 193 -14.61 4.29 -0.80
C VAL A 193 -15.59 4.85 -1.84
N THR A 194 -16.75 5.29 -1.40
CA THR A 194 -17.81 5.83 -2.27
C THR A 194 -17.74 7.34 -2.47
N ARG A 195 -16.94 8.03 -1.66
CA ARG A 195 -16.83 9.49 -1.72
C ARG A 195 -15.82 9.93 -2.76
N LYS A 196 -16.14 10.98 -3.51
CA LYS A 196 -15.24 11.60 -4.47
C LYS A 196 -13.97 12.09 -3.78
N GLN A 197 -12.83 12.01 -4.48
CA GLN A 197 -11.59 12.65 -4.02
C GLN A 197 -11.81 14.16 -3.95
N ASP A 198 -11.26 14.77 -2.91
CA ASP A 198 -11.33 16.19 -2.70
C ASP A 198 -10.05 16.85 -3.25
N ARG A 199 -10.20 17.98 -3.93
CA ARG A 199 -9.05 18.78 -4.41
C ARG A 199 -8.17 19.29 -3.26
N SER A 200 -8.73 19.37 -2.05
CA SER A 200 -8.01 19.74 -0.83
C SER A 200 -7.29 18.57 -0.14
N ASP A 201 -7.40 17.32 -0.65
CA ASP A 201 -6.71 16.17 -0.05
C ASP A 201 -5.17 16.40 0.11
N PRO A 202 -4.43 17.01 -0.84
CA PRO A 202 -3.01 17.30 -0.67
C PRO A 202 -2.72 18.25 0.51
N GLU A 203 -3.52 19.31 0.64
CA GLU A 203 -3.38 20.29 1.71
C GLU A 203 -3.75 19.69 3.07
N LYS A 204 -4.87 18.96 3.14
CA LYS A 204 -5.28 18.22 4.35
C LYS A 204 -4.19 17.28 4.82
N LEU A 205 -3.56 16.53 3.91
CA LEU A 205 -2.46 15.63 4.24
C LEU A 205 -1.27 16.41 4.81
N THR A 206 -0.86 17.47 4.14
CA THR A 206 0.29 18.28 4.55
C THR A 206 0.07 18.92 5.93
N ASN A 207 -1.11 19.46 6.18
CA ASN A 207 -1.43 20.09 7.46
C ASN A 207 -1.51 19.06 8.59
N TRP A 208 -2.13 17.92 8.33
CA TRP A 208 -2.19 16.84 9.33
C TRP A 208 -0.81 16.31 9.72
N VAL A 209 0.10 16.10 8.77
CA VAL A 209 1.46 15.61 9.08
C VAL A 209 2.20 16.56 10.04
N LYS A 210 1.96 17.87 9.92
CA LYS A 210 2.56 18.88 10.82
C LYS A 210 2.05 18.78 12.27
N THR A 211 0.87 18.20 12.49
CA THR A 211 0.30 18.03 13.84
C THR A 211 0.77 16.75 14.53
N LEU A 212 1.43 15.84 13.80
CA LEU A 212 1.87 14.57 14.36
C LEU A 212 3.13 14.74 15.22
N PRO A 213 3.24 13.98 16.32
CA PRO A 213 4.42 13.98 17.18
C PRO A 213 5.70 13.64 16.43
N TYR A 214 6.83 14.19 16.90
CA TYR A 214 8.16 13.87 16.42
C TYR A 214 8.41 12.34 16.39
N GLY A 215 9.04 11.84 15.33
CA GLY A 215 9.33 10.43 15.18
C GLY A 215 8.15 9.54 14.78
N THR A 216 6.96 10.12 14.52
CA THR A 216 5.77 9.33 14.15
C THR A 216 6.00 8.54 12.86
N PHE A 217 5.61 7.27 12.90
CA PHE A 217 5.55 6.42 11.71
C PHE A 217 4.18 6.53 11.05
N ILE A 218 4.16 6.65 9.73
CA ILE A 218 2.92 6.79 8.96
C ILE A 218 2.84 5.69 7.90
N ARG A 219 1.74 4.93 7.91
CA ARG A 219 1.36 4.04 6.83
C ARG A 219 0.24 4.68 6.01
N HIS A 220 0.57 5.19 4.85
CA HIS A 220 -0.44 5.73 3.94
C HIS A 220 -1.17 4.63 3.19
N HIS A 221 -2.38 4.96 2.75
CA HIS A 221 -3.24 4.09 1.95
C HIS A 221 -3.35 2.68 2.53
N VAL A 222 -3.78 2.55 3.78
CA VAL A 222 -4.21 1.25 4.30
C VAL A 222 -5.27 0.67 3.35
N ALA A 223 -6.06 1.55 2.72
CA ALA A 223 -6.84 1.28 1.52
C ALA A 223 -6.92 2.55 0.64
N GLY A 224 -7.11 2.37 -0.66
CA GLY A 224 -7.01 3.41 -1.68
C GLY A 224 -5.64 3.44 -2.37
N ASP A 225 -5.43 4.38 -3.27
CA ASP A 225 -4.17 4.52 -4.03
C ASP A 225 -3.96 5.99 -4.47
N ILE A 226 -2.87 6.27 -5.16
CA ILE A 226 -2.42 7.59 -5.62
C ILE A 226 -3.09 8.08 -6.92
N GLY A 227 -4.04 7.34 -7.45
CA GLY A 227 -4.72 7.67 -8.70
C GLY A 227 -5.59 8.92 -8.64
N LYS A 228 -5.86 9.51 -9.80
CA LYS A 228 -6.71 10.70 -9.98
C LYS A 228 -8.10 10.31 -10.47
N TRP A 229 -9.14 10.90 -9.91
CA TRP A 229 -10.50 10.83 -10.43
C TRP A 229 -10.64 11.63 -11.73
N LYS A 230 -11.38 11.07 -12.70
CA LYS A 230 -11.90 11.85 -13.82
C LYS A 230 -13.05 12.70 -13.28
N ILE A 231 -12.93 14.00 -13.36
CA ILE A 231 -14.08 14.88 -13.22
C ILE A 231 -14.81 14.77 -14.57
N ILE A 232 -15.97 14.14 -14.59
CA ILE A 232 -16.90 14.27 -15.70
C ILE A 232 -17.53 15.64 -15.47
N ILE A 233 -17.16 16.60 -16.27
CA ILE A 233 -17.81 17.92 -16.38
C ILE A 233 -19.03 17.71 -17.27
#